data_d2612e9f84b435e828421f09779ea7c3
#
_entry.id   d2612e9f84b435e828421f09779ea7c3
#
_cell.length_a   1.000
_cell.length_b   1.000
_cell.length_c   1.000
_cell.angle_alpha   90.00
_cell.angle_beta   90.00
_cell.angle_gamma   90.00
#
_symmetry.space_group_name_H-M   'P 1'
#
loop_
_entity.id
_entity.type
_entity.pdbx_description
1 polymer ?
#
loop_
_entity_poly.entity_id
_entity_poly.type
_entity_poly.pdbx_seq_one_letter_code
_entity_poly.pdbx_strand_id
1 'polypeptide(L)'
;MPLKVALVNMPFGFHIYPSIQLGTLSALIKTHGWEVKSFYLNLYFAHKLELPVYNQLCEKRFLIGEWLFSHILFEDSPKNKEYMSHFSTHSREVCQSTGCSEEFLLEVKTKMAPEFLSWTLDAFDWEKHDVVGFT
;
A
#
# COMPACT_ATOMS: atom_id res chain seq x y z
N MET A 1 0.94 -16.09 -28.01
CA MET A 1 1.05 -14.65 -27.74
C MET A 1 1.89 -14.43 -26.50
N PRO A 2 2.70 -13.37 -26.44
CA PRO A 2 3.43 -13.06 -25.23
C PRO A 2 2.44 -12.74 -24.10
N LEU A 3 2.74 -13.23 -22.88
CA LEU A 3 1.94 -12.88 -21.70
C LEU A 3 2.12 -11.40 -21.35
N LYS A 4 1.06 -10.80 -20.83
CA LYS A 4 1.04 -9.43 -20.31
C LYS A 4 1.01 -9.47 -18.80
N VAL A 5 2.05 -8.93 -18.17
CA VAL A 5 2.23 -8.97 -16.73
C VAL A 5 2.13 -7.56 -16.14
N ALA A 6 1.29 -7.39 -15.13
CA ALA A 6 1.28 -6.22 -14.27
C ALA A 6 2.10 -6.52 -13.00
N LEU A 7 3.04 -5.64 -12.66
CA LEU A 7 3.74 -5.66 -11.39
C LEU A 7 3.32 -4.46 -10.57
N VAL A 8 2.89 -4.69 -9.33
CA VAL A 8 2.28 -3.66 -8.48
C VAL A 8 3.11 -3.47 -7.21
N ASN A 9 3.60 -2.25 -7.01
CA ASN A 9 4.18 -1.84 -5.74
C ASN A 9 3.09 -1.26 -4.85
N MET A 10 2.75 -1.99 -3.80
CA MET A 10 1.67 -1.60 -2.88
C MET A 10 2.12 -0.49 -1.90
N PRO A 11 1.19 0.29 -1.31
CA PRO A 11 1.48 1.07 -0.11
C PRO A 11 2.02 0.09 0.97
N PHE A 12 2.90 0.53 1.66
CA PHE A 12 3.83 1.35 2.18
C PHE A 12 5.29 1.10 1.71
N GLY A 13 5.48 0.86 0.44
CA GLY A 13 6.82 0.87 -0.14
C GLY A 13 7.41 2.27 -0.05
N PHE A 14 8.73 2.38 0.24
CA PHE A 14 9.41 3.66 0.26
C PHE A 14 9.27 4.40 -1.07
N HIS A 15 8.95 5.70 -1.01
CA HIS A 15 8.77 6.52 -2.20
C HIS A 15 10.08 7.09 -2.77
N ILE A 16 11.13 7.16 -1.94
CA ILE A 16 12.43 7.75 -2.31
C ILE A 16 13.39 6.77 -2.99
N TYR A 17 13.13 5.45 -2.88
CA TYR A 17 13.95 4.43 -3.50
C TYR A 17 13.16 3.66 -4.56
N PRO A 18 13.73 3.45 -5.76
CA PRO A 18 13.13 2.54 -6.73
C PRO A 18 13.02 1.13 -6.15
N SER A 19 11.91 0.45 -6.44
CA SER A 19 11.77 -0.95 -6.06
C SER A 19 12.72 -1.83 -6.87
N ILE A 20 13.75 -2.35 -6.21
CA ILE A 20 14.71 -3.29 -6.82
C ILE A 20 13.98 -4.58 -7.24
N GLN A 21 13.00 -5.03 -6.42
CA GLN A 21 12.20 -6.21 -6.74
C GLN A 21 11.45 -6.03 -8.06
N LEU A 22 10.73 -4.93 -8.23
CA LEU A 22 10.03 -4.65 -9.50
C LEU A 22 10.99 -4.52 -10.68
N GLY A 23 12.12 -3.86 -10.48
CA GLY A 23 13.14 -3.73 -11.51
C GLY A 23 13.70 -5.08 -11.97
N THR A 24 14.06 -5.94 -11.01
CA THR A 24 14.60 -7.28 -11.27
C THR A 24 13.56 -8.18 -11.94
N LEU A 25 12.33 -8.22 -11.41
CA LEU A 25 11.25 -9.03 -11.99
C LEU A 25 10.90 -8.53 -13.40
N SER A 26 10.81 -7.22 -13.59
CA SER A 26 10.54 -6.64 -14.91
C SER A 26 11.61 -7.01 -15.93
N ALA A 27 12.89 -6.96 -15.54
CA ALA A 27 13.98 -7.36 -16.41
C ALA A 27 13.88 -8.85 -16.76
N LEU A 28 13.66 -9.72 -15.77
CA LEU A 28 13.52 -11.16 -15.97
C LEU A 28 12.34 -11.52 -16.89
N ILE A 29 11.16 -10.91 -16.67
CA ILE A 29 9.96 -11.14 -17.46
C ILE A 29 10.23 -10.80 -18.95
N LYS A 30 10.90 -9.66 -19.20
CA LYS A 30 11.27 -9.25 -20.56
C LYS A 30 12.22 -10.22 -21.26
N THR A 31 13.13 -10.91 -20.53
CA THR A 31 14.01 -11.93 -21.14
C THR A 31 13.23 -13.14 -21.70
N HIS A 32 12.02 -13.37 -21.20
CA HIS A 32 11.11 -14.41 -21.71
C HIS A 32 10.22 -13.93 -22.87
N GLY A 33 10.43 -12.70 -23.34
CA GLY A 33 9.63 -12.11 -24.42
C GLY A 33 8.22 -11.71 -24.01
N TRP A 34 7.94 -11.57 -22.72
CA TRP A 34 6.64 -11.16 -22.20
C TRP A 34 6.59 -9.63 -22.02
N GLU A 35 5.39 -9.07 -22.15
CA GLU A 35 5.13 -7.67 -21.87
C GLU A 35 4.99 -7.46 -20.36
N VAL A 36 5.60 -6.39 -19.82
CA VAL A 36 5.48 -6.06 -18.41
C VAL A 36 5.22 -4.57 -18.21
N LYS A 37 4.26 -4.26 -17.34
CA LYS A 37 3.94 -2.91 -16.91
C LYS A 37 4.01 -2.84 -15.38
N SER A 38 4.73 -1.85 -14.85
CA SER A 38 4.85 -1.63 -13.41
C SER A 38 3.93 -0.49 -12.96
N PHE A 39 3.23 -0.71 -11.85
CA PHE A 39 2.34 0.24 -11.21
C PHE A 39 2.85 0.57 -9.82
N TYR A 40 3.05 1.83 -9.53
CA TYR A 40 3.60 2.31 -8.26
C TYR A 40 2.48 2.91 -7.40
N LEU A 41 1.61 2.06 -6.86
CA LEU A 41 0.47 2.49 -6.04
C LEU A 41 0.92 3.15 -4.73
N ASN A 42 2.11 2.80 -4.25
CA ASN A 42 2.75 3.46 -3.12
C ASN A 42 2.91 4.97 -3.33
N LEU A 43 3.25 5.42 -4.55
CA LEU A 43 3.41 6.84 -4.85
C LEU A 43 2.07 7.59 -4.84
N TYR A 44 1.02 6.98 -5.38
CA TYR A 44 -0.33 7.57 -5.35
C TYR A 44 -0.85 7.69 -3.92
N PHE A 45 -0.63 6.67 -3.09
CA PHE A 45 -1.07 6.70 -1.70
C PHE A 45 -0.23 7.67 -0.85
N ALA A 46 1.08 7.76 -1.11
CA ALA A 46 1.95 8.75 -0.48
C ALA A 46 1.49 10.19 -0.77
N HIS A 47 1.08 10.47 -2.01
CA HIS A 47 0.52 11.77 -2.38
C HIS A 47 -0.80 12.05 -1.65
N LYS A 48 -1.66 11.03 -1.47
CA LYS A 48 -2.94 11.16 -0.76
C LYS A 48 -2.77 11.42 0.74
N LEU A 49 -1.74 10.84 1.38
CA LEU A 49 -1.52 10.90 2.83
C LEU A 49 -0.70 12.10 3.31
N GLU A 50 -0.07 12.85 2.43
CA GLU A 50 1.05 13.74 2.75
C GLU A 50 2.35 12.99 3.12
N LEU A 51 3.47 13.43 2.55
CA LEU A 51 4.75 12.74 2.65
C LEU A 51 5.27 12.54 4.08
N PRO A 52 5.17 13.51 5.02
CA PRO A 52 5.66 13.30 6.38
C PRO A 52 4.98 12.13 7.09
N VAL A 53 3.65 12.02 6.96
CA VAL A 53 2.89 10.93 7.56
C VAL A 53 3.22 9.61 6.88
N TYR A 54 3.23 9.59 5.54
CA TYR A 54 3.57 8.40 4.77
C TYR A 54 4.96 7.84 5.15
N ASN A 55 5.97 8.70 5.26
CA ASN A 55 7.32 8.29 5.63
C ASN A 55 7.37 7.63 7.00
N GLN A 56 6.72 8.23 7.99
CA GLN A 56 6.67 7.65 9.33
C GLN A 56 5.96 6.29 9.34
N LEU A 57 4.91 6.11 8.54
CA LEU A 57 4.24 4.83 8.40
C LEU A 57 5.14 3.77 7.73
N CYS A 58 5.96 4.15 6.75
CA CYS A 58 6.94 3.26 6.11
C CYS A 58 8.09 2.87 7.04
N GLU A 59 8.56 3.80 7.87
CA GLU A 59 9.72 3.58 8.77
C GLU A 59 9.38 2.71 9.98
N LYS A 60 8.11 2.71 10.42
CA LYS A 60 7.69 1.93 11.58
C LYS A 60 7.60 0.45 11.28
N ARG A 61 8.41 -0.35 11.97
CA ARG A 61 8.51 -1.81 11.80
C ARG A 61 7.30 -2.61 12.32
N PHE A 62 6.23 -1.94 12.75
CA PHE A 62 5.14 -2.55 13.51
C PHE A 62 3.86 -2.78 12.72
N LEU A 63 3.96 -3.04 11.42
CA LEU A 63 2.81 -3.41 10.59
C LEU A 63 1.64 -2.41 10.64
N ILE A 64 1.93 -1.13 10.91
CA ILE A 64 0.87 -0.11 10.99
C ILE A 64 0.19 0.08 9.63
N GLY A 65 0.92 -0.13 8.54
CA GLY A 65 0.36 -0.10 7.19
C GLY A 65 -0.68 -1.19 6.99
N GLU A 66 -0.37 -2.42 7.41
CA GLU A 66 -1.29 -3.55 7.39
C GLU A 66 -2.51 -3.28 8.26
N TRP A 67 -2.33 -2.66 9.43
CA TRP A 67 -3.44 -2.26 10.27
C TRP A 67 -4.35 -1.25 9.57
N LEU A 68 -3.81 -0.27 8.86
CA LEU A 68 -4.60 0.72 8.14
C LEU A 68 -5.47 0.08 7.04
N PHE A 69 -4.97 -0.95 6.36
CA PHE A 69 -5.70 -1.67 5.33
C PHE A 69 -6.55 -2.84 5.85
N SER A 70 -6.32 -3.31 7.08
CA SER A 70 -7.01 -4.47 7.63
C SER A 70 -8.53 -4.32 7.76
N HIS A 71 -9.02 -3.09 7.89
CA HIS A 71 -10.45 -2.79 7.98
C HIS A 71 -11.24 -3.29 6.76
N ILE A 72 -10.61 -3.27 5.59
CA ILE A 72 -11.24 -3.65 4.33
C ILE A 72 -11.62 -5.13 4.30
N LEU A 73 -10.78 -5.99 4.87
CA LEU A 73 -10.98 -7.44 4.86
C LEU A 73 -11.53 -7.99 6.18
N PHE A 74 -11.33 -7.28 7.29
CA PHE A 74 -11.53 -7.82 8.65
C PHE A 74 -12.33 -6.88 9.56
N GLU A 75 -13.21 -6.04 8.99
CA GLU A 75 -13.97 -5.02 9.74
C GLU A 75 -14.65 -5.58 11.00
N ASP A 76 -15.29 -6.74 10.88
CA ASP A 76 -16.06 -7.37 11.96
C ASP A 76 -15.26 -8.42 12.77
N SER A 77 -13.98 -8.60 12.46
CA SER A 77 -13.17 -9.58 13.17
C SER A 77 -12.86 -9.15 14.59
N PRO A 78 -13.15 -9.99 15.63
CA PRO A 78 -12.71 -9.72 17.00
C PRO A 78 -11.21 -9.48 17.11
N LYS A 79 -10.40 -10.21 16.30
CA LYS A 79 -8.94 -10.04 16.23
C LYS A 79 -8.52 -8.67 15.69
N ASN A 80 -9.33 -8.06 14.84
CA ASN A 80 -9.04 -6.70 14.38
C ASN A 80 -9.18 -5.66 15.50
N LYS A 81 -10.10 -5.87 16.44
CA LYS A 81 -10.26 -5.02 17.64
C LYS A 81 -9.09 -5.19 18.61
N GLU A 82 -8.63 -6.43 18.83
CA GLU A 82 -7.43 -6.70 19.63
C GLU A 82 -6.18 -6.09 18.99
N TYR A 83 -6.07 -6.20 17.67
CA TYR A 83 -5.00 -5.59 16.89
C TYR A 83 -4.98 -4.07 17.07
N MET A 84 -6.15 -3.41 17.06
CA MET A 84 -6.27 -1.97 17.34
C MET A 84 -5.76 -1.60 18.73
N SER A 85 -6.00 -2.41 19.75
CA SER A 85 -5.51 -2.14 21.11
C SER A 85 -3.99 -2.26 21.22
N HIS A 86 -3.37 -3.20 20.53
CA HIS A 86 -1.92 -3.35 20.44
C HIS A 86 -1.25 -2.20 19.67
N PHE A 87 -1.90 -1.67 18.64
CA PHE A 87 -1.35 -0.60 17.80
C PHE A 87 -1.60 0.81 18.32
N SER A 88 -2.39 0.98 19.39
CA SER A 88 -2.65 2.30 19.98
C SER A 88 -1.38 3.04 20.42
N THR A 89 -0.35 2.32 20.88
CA THR A 89 0.93 2.91 21.24
C THR A 89 1.68 3.42 20.01
N HIS A 90 1.69 2.64 18.91
CA HIS A 90 2.39 2.98 17.69
C HIS A 90 1.69 4.10 16.90
N SER A 91 0.35 4.14 16.91
CA SER A 91 -0.40 5.25 16.33
C SER A 91 -0.07 6.57 17.03
N ARG A 92 0.06 6.56 18.37
CA ARG A 92 0.49 7.74 19.13
C ARG A 92 1.91 8.20 18.77
N GLU A 93 2.85 7.27 18.61
CA GLU A 93 4.22 7.60 18.18
C GLU A 93 4.25 8.25 16.80
N VAL A 94 3.45 7.74 15.85
CA VAL A 94 3.31 8.37 14.52
C VAL A 94 2.72 9.76 14.65
N CYS A 95 1.65 9.93 15.42
CA CYS A 95 1.03 11.24 15.64
C CYS A 95 2.00 12.23 16.29
N GLN A 96 2.77 11.81 17.29
CA GLN A 96 3.78 12.65 17.94
C GLN A 96 4.89 13.08 16.99
N SER A 97 5.35 12.19 16.12
CA SER A 97 6.44 12.48 15.18
C SER A 97 6.02 13.31 13.97
N THR A 98 4.76 13.22 13.56
CA THR A 98 4.25 13.90 12.36
C THR A 98 3.35 15.10 12.65
N GLY A 99 2.83 15.20 13.89
CA GLY A 99 1.83 16.18 14.26
C GLY A 99 0.40 15.86 13.78
N CYS A 100 0.17 14.68 13.21
CA CYS A 100 -1.19 14.26 12.86
C CYS A 100 -1.99 13.82 14.11
N SER A 101 -3.32 13.79 13.99
CA SER A 101 -4.19 13.29 15.06
C SER A 101 -4.47 11.80 14.94
N GLU A 102 -4.87 11.15 16.04
CA GLU A 102 -5.34 9.76 16.00
C GLU A 102 -6.63 9.64 15.15
N GLU A 103 -7.50 10.65 15.17
CA GLU A 103 -8.69 10.69 14.32
C GLU A 103 -8.31 10.67 12.83
N PHE A 104 -7.24 11.37 12.44
CA PHE A 104 -6.75 11.32 11.07
C PHE A 104 -6.32 9.90 10.68
N LEU A 105 -5.58 9.18 11.53
CA LEU A 105 -5.20 7.78 11.25
C LEU A 105 -6.42 6.86 11.17
N LEU A 106 -7.45 7.09 11.99
CA LEU A 106 -8.71 6.36 11.88
C LEU A 106 -9.45 6.71 10.58
N GLU A 107 -9.44 7.95 10.14
CA GLU A 107 -9.98 8.35 8.84
C GLU A 107 -9.22 7.68 7.69
N VAL A 108 -7.89 7.60 7.77
CA VAL A 108 -7.08 6.85 6.79
C VAL A 108 -7.55 5.41 6.71
N LYS A 109 -7.73 4.75 7.87
CA LYS A 109 -8.13 3.35 7.95
C LYS A 109 -9.54 3.10 7.42
N THR A 110 -10.51 3.92 7.86
CA THR A 110 -11.94 3.63 7.65
C THR A 110 -12.49 4.24 6.35
N LYS A 111 -11.81 5.23 5.79
CA LYS A 111 -12.27 5.94 4.60
C LYS A 111 -11.22 5.98 3.50
N MET A 112 -10.04 6.55 3.77
CA MET A 112 -9.06 6.83 2.70
C MET A 112 -8.48 5.55 2.08
N ALA A 113 -8.19 4.52 2.86
CA ALA A 113 -7.67 3.25 2.35
C ALA A 113 -8.70 2.47 1.53
N PRO A 114 -9.98 2.31 1.98
CA PRO A 114 -11.04 1.73 1.16
C PRO A 114 -11.29 2.49 -0.15
N GLU A 115 -11.41 3.82 -0.09
CA GLU A 115 -11.58 4.66 -1.28
C GLU A 115 -10.41 4.53 -2.25
N PHE A 116 -9.19 4.48 -1.72
CA PHE A 116 -7.98 4.30 -2.52
C PHE A 116 -7.98 2.95 -3.25
N LEU A 117 -8.35 1.86 -2.58
CA LEU A 117 -8.44 0.55 -3.22
C LEU A 117 -9.54 0.53 -4.29
N SER A 118 -10.73 1.07 -4.01
CA SER A 118 -11.78 1.18 -5.01
C SER A 118 -11.30 1.97 -6.23
N TRP A 119 -10.67 3.11 -5.99
CA TRP A 119 -10.09 3.90 -7.07
C TRP A 119 -9.04 3.11 -7.89
N THR A 120 -8.17 2.33 -7.24
CA THR A 120 -7.15 1.54 -7.98
C THR A 120 -7.77 0.47 -8.86
N LEU A 121 -8.89 -0.11 -8.44
CA LEU A 121 -9.61 -1.10 -9.25
C LEU A 121 -10.22 -0.46 -10.50
N ASP A 122 -10.70 0.76 -10.40
CA ASP A 122 -11.38 1.47 -11.49
C ASP A 122 -10.41 2.22 -12.42
N ALA A 123 -9.30 2.74 -11.88
CA ALA A 123 -8.37 3.62 -12.59
C ALA A 123 -7.43 2.91 -13.57
N PHE A 124 -7.27 1.60 -13.42
CA PHE A 124 -6.33 0.82 -14.23
C PHE A 124 -7.03 -0.35 -14.92
N ASP A 125 -6.68 -0.60 -16.18
CA ASP A 125 -7.20 -1.70 -17.00
C ASP A 125 -6.59 -3.05 -16.60
N TRP A 126 -6.92 -3.58 -15.44
CA TRP A 126 -6.38 -4.86 -14.93
C TRP A 126 -6.66 -6.03 -15.87
N GLU A 127 -7.83 -6.02 -16.51
CA GLU A 127 -8.29 -7.06 -17.45
C GLU A 127 -7.39 -7.20 -18.71
N LYS A 128 -6.55 -6.20 -18.99
CA LYS A 128 -5.57 -6.26 -20.09
C LYS A 128 -4.32 -7.07 -19.75
N HIS A 129 -4.21 -7.58 -18.53
CA HIS A 129 -3.06 -8.33 -18.05
C HIS A 129 -3.46 -9.78 -17.74
N ASP A 130 -2.61 -10.72 -18.16
CA ASP A 130 -2.81 -12.15 -17.90
C ASP A 130 -2.40 -12.55 -16.48
N VAL A 131 -1.45 -11.79 -15.90
CA VAL A 131 -0.91 -12.00 -14.54
C VAL A 131 -0.74 -10.66 -13.84
N VAL A 132 -1.14 -10.60 -12.56
CA VAL A 132 -0.89 -9.46 -11.68
C VAL A 132 -0.09 -9.93 -10.48
N GLY A 133 1.11 -9.37 -10.30
CA GLY A 133 2.00 -9.66 -9.17
C GLY A 133 2.13 -8.45 -8.24
N PHE A 134 2.09 -8.70 -6.94
CA PHE A 134 2.20 -7.66 -5.90
C PHE A 134 3.52 -7.80 -5.13
N THR A 135 4.14 -6.65 -4.75
CA THR A 135 5.32 -6.56 -3.90
C THR A 135 5.11 -5.61 -2.74
#